data_f644ef5609d193842e0d11863b84ab97
#
_entry.id   f644ef5609d193842e0d11863b84ab97
#
_cell.length_a   1.000
_cell.length_b   1.000
_cell.length_c   1.000
_cell.angle_alpha   90.00
_cell.angle_beta   90.00
_cell.angle_gamma   90.00
#
_symmetry.space_group_name_H-M   'P 1'
#
loop_
_entity.id
_entity.type
_entity.pdbx_description
1 polymer ?
#
loop_
_entity_poly.entity_id
_entity_poly.type
_entity_poly.pdbx_seq_one_letter_code
_entity_poly.pdbx_strand_id
1 'polypeptide(L)'
;MKTIYILLTRSGTLLSKLVYAATGASYTHASMAFDAELSCLYSSTRKNGYTMFPAGPSKEYLNKGVFRLRDDAPCVLYALEVSDEAYVRALRRTEEFMRHSEEYSFNILGLILCALHIRWQRRRHYFCSQFVSEVLEKSGAMELPKDSTLMHPNDYPQLPQLKCLYKGRLADLPQRKAMDLGETPSMVSIYTGLLVELLQRRAQRFFE
;
A
#
# COMPACT_ATOMS: atom_id res chain seq x y z
N MET A 1 1.77 6.16 -24.17
CA MET A 1 1.23 6.47 -22.81
C MET A 1 1.08 5.17 -22.06
N LYS A 2 1.38 5.18 -20.78
CA LYS A 2 1.31 4.03 -19.85
C LYS A 2 0.32 4.32 -18.74
N THR A 3 -0.10 3.30 -18.02
CA THR A 3 -1.06 3.46 -16.93
C THR A 3 -0.47 3.01 -15.60
N ILE A 4 -0.59 3.82 -14.57
CA ILE A 4 -0.35 3.45 -13.17
C ILE A 4 -1.71 3.24 -12.52
N TYR A 5 -1.85 2.18 -11.75
CA TYR A 5 -3.08 1.84 -11.06
C TYR A 5 -2.96 2.18 -9.58
N ILE A 6 -4.02 2.74 -8.98
CA ILE A 6 -4.07 3.09 -7.56
C ILE A 6 -5.27 2.39 -6.95
N LEU A 7 -5.01 1.50 -6.01
CA LEU A 7 -6.03 0.77 -5.26
C LEU A 7 -6.14 1.37 -3.86
N LEU A 8 -7.32 1.86 -3.52
CA LEU A 8 -7.66 2.30 -2.17
C LEU A 8 -8.55 1.26 -1.50
N THR A 9 -8.28 0.96 -0.22
CA THR A 9 -9.07 -0.02 0.54
C THR A 9 -9.31 0.44 1.97
N ARG A 10 -10.33 -0.16 2.62
CA ARG A 10 -10.56 -0.06 4.06
C ARG A 10 -10.49 -1.45 4.68
N SER A 11 -9.31 -1.87 5.07
CA SER A 11 -9.02 -3.24 5.48
C SER A 11 -9.60 -3.68 6.84
N GLY A 12 -10.25 -2.78 7.59
CA GLY A 12 -10.86 -3.10 8.91
C GLY A 12 -9.88 -3.56 9.99
N THR A 13 -8.57 -3.35 9.80
CA THR A 13 -7.53 -3.64 10.80
C THR A 13 -7.56 -2.61 11.92
N LEU A 14 -6.90 -2.87 13.07
CA LEU A 14 -6.88 -1.93 14.19
C LEU A 14 -6.41 -0.53 13.77
N LEU A 15 -5.31 -0.44 13.01
CA LEU A 15 -4.81 0.83 12.48
C LEU A 15 -5.83 1.49 11.52
N SER A 16 -6.44 0.70 10.64
CA SER A 16 -7.51 1.18 9.75
C SER A 16 -8.72 1.72 10.53
N LYS A 17 -9.11 1.07 11.63
CA LYS A 17 -10.20 1.52 12.50
C LYS A 17 -9.84 2.83 13.22
N LEU A 18 -8.60 2.98 13.69
CA LEU A 18 -8.13 4.22 14.32
C LEU A 18 -8.13 5.39 13.32
N VAL A 19 -7.61 5.17 12.12
CA VAL A 19 -7.64 6.19 11.05
C VAL A 19 -9.07 6.55 10.69
N TYR A 20 -9.96 5.57 10.54
CA TYR A 20 -11.38 5.79 10.27
C TYR A 20 -12.05 6.62 11.39
N ALA A 21 -11.83 6.26 12.65
CA ALA A 21 -12.40 6.97 13.79
C ALA A 21 -11.93 8.42 13.88
N ALA A 22 -10.66 8.69 13.52
CA ALA A 22 -10.08 10.03 13.55
C ALA A 22 -10.50 10.90 12.35
N THR A 23 -10.78 10.31 11.18
CA THR A 23 -10.94 11.06 9.91
C THR A 23 -12.30 10.88 9.23
N GLY A 24 -13.13 9.92 9.67
CA GLY A 24 -14.36 9.54 8.96
C GLY A 24 -14.12 8.94 7.57
N ALA A 25 -12.89 8.55 7.28
CA ALA A 25 -12.37 8.23 5.96
C ALA A 25 -13.01 6.97 5.34
N SER A 26 -13.55 7.06 4.13
CA SER A 26 -14.06 5.89 3.39
C SER A 26 -12.97 4.85 3.11
N TYR A 27 -11.72 5.32 2.88
CA TYR A 27 -10.55 4.47 2.61
C TYR A 27 -9.43 4.83 3.57
N THR A 28 -8.70 3.81 4.02
CA THR A 28 -7.65 3.95 5.04
C THR A 28 -6.30 3.39 4.60
N HIS A 29 -6.22 2.88 3.38
CA HIS A 29 -5.02 2.33 2.78
C HIS A 29 -4.95 2.66 1.30
N ALA A 30 -3.73 2.90 0.79
CA ALA A 30 -3.43 3.17 -0.60
C ALA A 30 -2.27 2.30 -1.07
N SER A 31 -2.43 1.65 -2.22
CA SER A 31 -1.41 0.87 -2.90
C SER A 31 -1.38 1.27 -4.37
N MET A 32 -0.26 1.05 -5.06
CA MET A 32 -0.12 1.29 -6.49
C MET A 32 0.39 0.05 -7.22
N ALA A 33 0.04 -0.09 -8.50
CA ALA A 33 0.50 -1.15 -9.40
C ALA A 33 0.87 -0.58 -10.76
N PHE A 34 1.69 -1.33 -11.51
CA PHE A 34 2.20 -0.97 -12.82
C PHE A 34 1.63 -1.85 -13.95
N ASP A 35 0.72 -2.77 -13.64
CA ASP A 35 0.04 -3.65 -14.57
C ASP A 35 -1.47 -3.68 -14.29
N ALA A 36 -2.26 -3.95 -15.34
CA ALA A 36 -3.72 -3.96 -15.28
C ALA A 36 -4.28 -5.15 -14.49
N GLU A 37 -3.50 -6.21 -14.39
CA GLU A 37 -3.81 -7.45 -13.67
C GLU A 37 -3.64 -7.27 -12.17
N LEU A 38 -2.99 -6.18 -11.72
CA LEU A 38 -2.61 -5.93 -10.33
C LEU A 38 -1.78 -7.10 -9.75
N SER A 39 -0.90 -7.66 -10.57
CA SER A 39 -0.07 -8.82 -10.21
C SER A 39 0.78 -8.58 -8.98
N CYS A 40 1.22 -7.34 -8.78
CA CYS A 40 1.94 -6.86 -7.62
C CYS A 40 1.53 -5.43 -7.28
N LEU A 41 1.11 -5.23 -6.05
CA LEU A 41 0.83 -3.92 -5.48
C LEU A 41 2.01 -3.45 -4.62
N TYR A 42 2.26 -2.16 -4.59
CA TYR A 42 3.33 -1.53 -3.83
C TYR A 42 2.76 -0.50 -2.87
N SER A 43 3.20 -0.55 -1.62
CA SER A 43 2.76 0.40 -0.58
C SER A 43 3.79 0.48 0.55
N SER A 44 3.61 1.40 1.48
CA SER A 44 4.23 1.30 2.81
C SER A 44 3.22 0.64 3.74
N THR A 45 3.49 -0.63 4.11
CA THR A 45 2.55 -1.51 4.79
C THR A 45 3.27 -2.60 5.59
N ARG A 46 2.57 -3.67 5.96
CA ARG A 46 3.12 -4.84 6.66
C ARG A 46 4.07 -5.62 5.76
N LYS A 47 5.32 -5.82 6.17
CA LYS A 47 6.31 -6.55 5.38
C LYS A 47 5.99 -8.03 5.19
N ASN A 48 5.32 -8.65 6.15
CA ASN A 48 4.88 -10.05 6.07
C ASN A 48 3.41 -10.24 5.65
N GLY A 49 2.69 -9.14 5.40
CA GLY A 49 1.29 -9.14 4.97
C GLY A 49 0.25 -9.43 6.06
N TYR A 50 0.62 -9.92 7.24
CA TYR A 50 -0.32 -10.35 8.29
C TYR A 50 -0.19 -9.57 9.59
N THR A 51 0.99 -9.48 10.17
CA THR A 51 1.23 -8.79 11.46
C THR A 51 1.47 -7.30 11.26
N MET A 52 1.14 -6.49 12.28
CA MET A 52 1.32 -5.03 12.21
C MET A 52 2.79 -4.65 11.98
N PHE A 53 3.73 -5.37 12.55
CA PHE A 53 5.16 -5.14 12.44
C PHE A 53 5.89 -6.43 12.04
N PRO A 54 7.03 -6.34 11.33
CA PRO A 54 7.63 -5.12 10.78
C PRO A 54 6.77 -4.51 9.66
N ALA A 55 6.86 -3.18 9.49
CA ALA A 55 6.11 -2.44 8.49
C ALA A 55 6.98 -1.36 7.82
N GLY A 56 6.73 -1.11 6.54
CA GLY A 56 7.47 -0.17 5.69
C GLY A 56 7.16 -0.44 4.21
N PRO A 57 7.94 0.13 3.28
CA PRO A 57 7.77 -0.17 1.86
C PRO A 57 7.84 -1.66 1.59
N SER A 58 6.81 -2.21 0.96
CA SER A 58 6.69 -3.64 0.69
C SER A 58 5.71 -3.94 -0.45
N LYS A 59 5.79 -5.16 -0.96
CA LYS A 59 4.87 -5.71 -1.95
C LYS A 59 3.63 -6.28 -1.27
N GLU A 60 2.48 -6.08 -1.90
CA GLU A 60 1.21 -6.67 -1.50
C GLU A 60 0.61 -7.46 -2.66
N TYR A 61 -0.19 -8.45 -2.36
CA TYR A 61 -0.85 -9.30 -3.36
C TYR A 61 -2.32 -9.48 -2.99
N LEU A 62 -3.21 -9.39 -3.98
CA LEU A 62 -4.66 -9.51 -3.77
C LEU A 62 -5.09 -10.86 -3.20
N ASN A 63 -4.29 -11.90 -3.42
CA ASN A 63 -4.53 -13.27 -2.95
C ASN A 63 -3.78 -13.62 -1.64
N LYS A 64 -3.10 -12.67 -1.00
CA LYS A 64 -2.30 -12.92 0.21
C LYS A 64 -2.54 -11.85 1.28
N GLY A 65 -2.07 -12.13 2.49
CA GLY A 65 -2.04 -11.17 3.58
C GLY A 65 -3.43 -10.66 3.98
N VAL A 66 -3.50 -9.38 4.31
CA VAL A 66 -4.74 -8.72 4.74
C VAL A 66 -5.81 -8.76 3.66
N PHE A 67 -5.44 -8.63 2.37
CA PHE A 67 -6.39 -8.69 1.28
C PHE A 67 -7.08 -10.06 1.18
N ARG A 68 -6.36 -11.14 1.50
CA ARG A 68 -6.96 -12.49 1.54
C ARG A 68 -7.93 -12.66 2.71
N LEU A 69 -7.64 -12.03 3.85
CA LEU A 69 -8.44 -12.14 5.07
C LEU A 69 -9.64 -11.17 5.14
N ARG A 70 -9.74 -10.21 4.21
CA ARG A 70 -10.72 -9.13 4.23
C ARG A 70 -11.42 -8.95 2.89
N ASP A 71 -12.13 -9.99 2.49
CA ASP A 71 -12.87 -10.06 1.23
C ASP A 71 -13.97 -9.00 1.11
N ASP A 72 -14.59 -8.65 2.23
CA ASP A 72 -15.67 -7.68 2.35
C ASP A 72 -15.18 -6.22 2.33
N ALA A 73 -13.85 -5.99 2.32
CA ALA A 73 -13.30 -4.65 2.39
C ALA A 73 -13.77 -3.76 1.24
N PRO A 74 -14.35 -2.57 1.53
CA PRO A 74 -14.62 -1.59 0.50
C PRO A 74 -13.33 -1.19 -0.21
N CYS A 75 -13.38 -1.11 -1.54
CA CYS A 75 -12.25 -0.68 -2.35
C CYS A 75 -12.68 0.18 -3.52
N VAL A 76 -11.72 0.93 -4.07
CA VAL A 76 -11.83 1.63 -5.34
C VAL A 76 -10.51 1.52 -6.09
N LEU A 77 -10.59 1.23 -7.38
CA LEU A 77 -9.46 1.15 -8.29
C LEU A 77 -9.50 2.34 -9.25
N TYR A 78 -8.40 3.05 -9.33
CA TYR A 78 -8.18 4.15 -10.27
C TYR A 78 -7.10 3.81 -11.28
N ALA A 79 -7.22 4.36 -12.49
CA ALA A 79 -6.19 4.44 -13.50
C ALA A 79 -5.67 5.88 -13.60
N LEU A 80 -4.36 6.03 -13.68
CA LEU A 80 -3.64 7.27 -13.97
C LEU A 80 -2.86 7.09 -15.27
N GLU A 81 -3.26 7.78 -16.32
CA GLU A 81 -2.52 7.80 -17.58
C GLU A 81 -1.33 8.76 -17.47
N VAL A 82 -0.14 8.28 -17.83
CA VAL A 82 1.11 9.02 -17.69
C VAL A 82 1.96 8.90 -18.95
N SER A 83 2.96 9.78 -19.12
CA SER A 83 3.97 9.60 -20.16
C SER A 83 4.83 8.36 -19.87
N ASP A 84 5.43 7.80 -20.92
CA ASP A 84 6.31 6.63 -20.79
C ASP A 84 7.51 6.93 -19.89
N GLU A 85 8.03 8.17 -19.93
CA GLU A 85 9.14 8.61 -19.08
C GLU A 85 8.73 8.72 -17.61
N ALA A 86 7.55 9.27 -17.32
CA ALA A 86 7.03 9.37 -15.96
C ALA A 86 6.76 7.97 -15.36
N TYR A 87 6.20 7.07 -16.18
CA TYR A 87 6.00 5.67 -15.78
C TYR A 87 7.32 4.98 -15.43
N VAL A 88 8.35 5.11 -16.29
CA VAL A 88 9.67 4.50 -16.03
C VAL A 88 10.30 5.08 -14.77
N ARG A 89 10.20 6.40 -14.54
CA ARG A 89 10.70 7.03 -13.31
C ARG A 89 9.94 6.55 -12.08
N ALA A 90 8.60 6.41 -12.15
CA ALA A 90 7.79 5.90 -11.05
C ALA A 90 8.14 4.45 -10.69
N LEU A 91 8.28 3.60 -11.71
CA LEU A 91 8.69 2.20 -11.52
C LEU A 91 10.08 2.11 -10.88
N ARG A 92 11.07 2.83 -11.43
CA ARG A 92 12.44 2.88 -10.88
C ARG A 92 12.45 3.35 -9.42
N ARG A 93 11.69 4.41 -9.11
CA ARG A 93 11.60 4.92 -7.73
C ARG A 93 10.99 3.89 -6.78
N THR A 94 9.95 3.18 -7.23
CA THR A 94 9.31 2.11 -6.46
C THR A 94 10.28 0.94 -6.23
N GLU A 95 11.01 0.52 -7.27
CA GLU A 95 12.02 -0.55 -7.15
C GLU A 95 13.16 -0.17 -6.20
N GLU A 96 13.58 1.10 -6.20
CA GLU A 96 14.57 1.62 -5.25
C GLU A 96 14.09 1.48 -3.81
N PHE A 97 12.85 1.85 -3.51
CA PHE A 97 12.25 1.62 -2.20
C PHE A 97 12.22 0.14 -1.82
N MET A 98 11.86 -0.75 -2.77
CA MET A 98 11.80 -2.19 -2.52
C MET A 98 13.20 -2.78 -2.26
N ARG A 99 14.21 -2.35 -3.03
CA ARG A 99 15.60 -2.80 -2.88
C ARG A 99 16.19 -2.44 -1.51
N HIS A 100 15.85 -1.26 -1.01
CA HIS A 100 16.31 -0.76 0.29
C HIS A 100 15.24 -0.85 1.39
N SER A 101 14.25 -1.73 1.24
CA SER A 101 13.08 -1.78 2.13
C SER A 101 13.43 -1.98 3.61
N GLU A 102 14.55 -2.65 3.92
CA GLU A 102 14.99 -2.86 5.30
C GLU A 102 15.47 -1.58 5.99
N GLU A 103 15.86 -0.55 5.22
CA GLU A 103 16.26 0.76 5.74
C GLU A 103 15.07 1.67 6.05
N TYR A 104 13.88 1.28 5.60
CA TYR A 104 12.65 2.06 5.73
C TYR A 104 11.70 1.46 6.75
N SER A 105 10.93 2.31 7.40
CA SER A 105 9.92 1.93 8.38
C SER A 105 8.59 2.63 8.13
N PHE A 106 7.53 2.10 8.73
CA PHE A 106 6.22 2.73 8.67
C PHE A 106 6.16 3.97 9.57
N ASN A 107 5.59 5.06 9.06
CA ASN A 107 5.49 6.34 9.76
C ASN A 107 4.17 6.48 10.52
N ILE A 108 4.02 5.83 11.68
CA ILE A 108 2.79 5.91 12.49
C ILE A 108 2.55 7.34 12.96
N LEU A 109 3.59 8.02 13.49
CA LEU A 109 3.43 9.39 13.98
C LEU A 109 3.09 10.35 12.84
N GLY A 110 3.73 10.20 11.68
CA GLY A 110 3.39 10.98 10.48
C GLY A 110 1.95 10.78 10.03
N LEU A 111 1.42 9.56 10.14
CA LEU A 111 0.01 9.26 9.82
C LEU A 111 -0.95 10.00 10.79
N ILE A 112 -0.64 10.04 12.08
CA ILE A 112 -1.42 10.80 13.08
C ILE A 112 -1.36 12.29 12.79
N LEU A 113 -0.17 12.83 12.53
CA LEU A 113 0.02 14.25 12.22
C LEU A 113 -0.64 14.64 10.89
N CYS A 114 -0.63 13.74 9.89
CA CYS A 114 -1.38 13.93 8.65
C CYS A 114 -2.89 14.08 8.91
N ALA A 115 -3.47 13.25 9.78
CA ALA A 115 -4.88 13.37 10.18
C ALA A 115 -5.18 14.69 10.91
N LEU A 116 -4.20 15.29 11.57
CA LEU A 116 -4.27 16.61 12.21
C LEU A 116 -3.87 17.76 11.27
N HIS A 117 -3.64 17.50 9.98
CA HIS A 117 -3.18 18.47 8.97
C HIS A 117 -1.81 19.11 9.31
N ILE A 118 -0.98 18.43 10.08
CA ILE A 118 0.37 18.88 10.46
C ILE A 118 1.39 18.23 9.53
N ARG A 119 2.07 19.05 8.73
CA ARG A 119 3.16 18.62 7.88
C ARG A 119 4.35 18.14 8.71
N TRP A 120 4.74 16.87 8.53
CA TRP A 120 5.91 16.33 9.21
C TRP A 120 6.56 15.23 8.37
N GLN A 121 7.80 15.48 7.95
CA GLN A 121 8.61 14.54 7.19
C GLN A 121 9.66 13.92 8.10
N ARG A 122 9.65 12.59 8.19
CA ARG A 122 10.71 11.83 8.85
C ARG A 122 11.49 11.02 7.82
N ARG A 123 12.82 11.17 7.84
CA ARG A 123 13.70 10.46 6.89
C ARG A 123 13.46 8.94 7.00
N ARG A 124 13.33 8.27 5.85
CA ARG A 124 13.13 6.81 5.73
C ARG A 124 11.88 6.27 6.43
N HIS A 125 10.89 7.11 6.68
CA HIS A 125 9.62 6.69 7.28
C HIS A 125 8.47 7.18 6.41
N TYR A 126 7.64 6.24 5.98
CA TYR A 126 6.50 6.50 5.11
C TYR A 126 5.25 5.78 5.60
N PHE A 127 4.10 6.40 5.54
CA PHE A 127 2.82 5.71 5.59
C PHE A 127 2.30 5.47 4.15
N CYS A 128 1.25 4.67 3.99
CA CYS A 128 0.82 4.14 2.69
C CYS A 128 0.57 5.24 1.64
N SER A 129 -0.29 6.20 1.93
CA SER A 129 -0.60 7.28 0.97
C SER A 129 0.57 8.24 0.76
N GLN A 130 1.38 8.51 1.77
CA GLN A 130 2.62 9.28 1.61
C GLN A 130 3.58 8.61 0.63
N PHE A 131 3.77 7.28 0.73
CA PHE A 131 4.60 6.50 -0.19
C PHE A 131 4.10 6.62 -1.63
N VAL A 132 2.81 6.35 -1.87
CA VAL A 132 2.22 6.44 -3.20
C VAL A 132 2.34 7.87 -3.75
N SER A 133 1.99 8.87 -2.96
CA SER A 133 2.05 10.28 -3.34
C SER A 133 3.46 10.73 -3.70
N GLU A 134 4.46 10.36 -2.90
CA GLU A 134 5.87 10.72 -3.20
C GLU A 134 6.34 10.09 -4.51
N VAL A 135 6.02 8.82 -4.76
CA VAL A 135 6.39 8.17 -6.03
C VAL A 135 5.76 8.90 -7.22
N LEU A 136 4.48 9.22 -7.14
CA LEU A 136 3.77 9.91 -8.23
C LEU A 136 4.30 11.33 -8.46
N GLU A 137 4.53 12.09 -7.41
CA GLU A 137 5.05 13.46 -7.48
C GLU A 137 6.48 13.48 -8.01
N LYS A 138 7.40 12.71 -7.39
CA LYS A 138 8.83 12.72 -7.74
C LYS A 138 9.14 12.13 -9.11
N SER A 139 8.24 11.28 -9.63
CA SER A 139 8.35 10.78 -11.01
C SER A 139 7.81 11.75 -12.05
N GLY A 140 7.08 12.80 -11.64
CA GLY A 140 6.34 13.67 -12.55
C GLY A 140 5.12 12.98 -13.17
N ALA A 141 4.64 11.90 -12.55
CA ALA A 141 3.43 11.19 -12.98
C ALA A 141 2.16 11.99 -12.68
N MET A 142 2.18 12.75 -11.58
CA MET A 142 1.05 13.57 -11.15
C MET A 142 1.52 14.74 -10.29
N GLU A 143 0.94 15.90 -10.50
CA GLU A 143 1.02 17.03 -9.59
C GLU A 143 0.04 16.85 -8.43
N LEU A 144 0.52 17.02 -7.20
CA LEU A 144 -0.30 16.87 -6.00
C LEU A 144 -0.86 18.21 -5.53
N PRO A 145 -2.10 18.27 -5.02
CA PRO A 145 -2.68 19.53 -4.50
C PRO A 145 -2.06 19.98 -3.18
N LYS A 146 -1.30 19.12 -2.52
CA LYS A 146 -0.62 19.38 -1.23
C LYS A 146 0.58 18.45 -1.06
N ASP A 147 1.43 18.75 -0.09
CA ASP A 147 2.61 17.94 0.26
C ASP A 147 2.26 16.46 0.47
N SER A 148 3.11 15.55 0.00
CA SER A 148 2.89 14.10 0.10
C SER A 148 2.69 13.60 1.54
N THR A 149 3.27 14.30 2.54
CA THR A 149 3.08 13.99 3.97
C THR A 149 1.68 14.32 4.50
N LEU A 150 0.92 15.09 3.75
CA LEU A 150 -0.46 15.49 4.08
C LEU A 150 -1.49 14.76 3.21
N MET A 151 -1.05 13.93 2.26
CA MET A 151 -1.95 13.17 1.39
C MET A 151 -2.55 11.99 2.14
N HIS A 152 -3.87 12.00 2.28
CA HIS A 152 -4.66 10.91 2.86
C HIS A 152 -5.27 10.03 1.75
N PRO A 153 -5.57 8.74 1.97
CA PRO A 153 -6.25 7.91 0.96
C PRO A 153 -7.54 8.51 0.40
N ASN A 154 -8.29 9.29 1.20
CA ASN A 154 -9.52 9.95 0.74
C ASN A 154 -9.30 11.20 -0.12
N ASP A 155 -8.08 11.67 -0.30
CA ASP A 155 -7.82 12.77 -1.22
C ASP A 155 -7.80 12.30 -2.68
N TYR A 156 -7.38 11.06 -2.92
CA TYR A 156 -7.27 10.50 -4.27
C TYR A 156 -8.59 10.53 -5.07
N PRO A 157 -9.77 10.20 -4.49
CA PRO A 157 -11.04 10.30 -5.21
C PRO A 157 -11.37 11.70 -5.76
N GLN A 158 -10.70 12.73 -5.25
CA GLN A 158 -10.92 14.13 -5.64
C GLN A 158 -9.94 14.61 -6.71
N LEU A 159 -8.95 13.78 -7.07
CA LEU A 159 -7.93 14.14 -8.05
C LEU A 159 -8.49 13.95 -9.47
N PRO A 160 -8.58 15.03 -10.30
CA PRO A 160 -9.23 14.97 -11.61
C PRO A 160 -8.48 14.09 -12.62
N GLN A 161 -7.20 13.83 -12.40
CA GLN A 161 -6.37 12.98 -13.26
C GLN A 161 -6.68 11.49 -13.10
N LEU A 162 -7.40 11.09 -12.03
CA LEU A 162 -7.70 9.71 -11.72
C LEU A 162 -9.02 9.26 -12.33
N LYS A 163 -8.98 8.30 -13.23
CA LYS A 163 -10.16 7.65 -13.80
C LYS A 163 -10.57 6.47 -12.93
N CYS A 164 -11.76 6.50 -12.36
CA CYS A 164 -12.30 5.37 -11.61
C CYS A 164 -12.63 4.20 -12.54
N LEU A 165 -12.00 3.04 -12.30
CA LEU A 165 -12.24 1.81 -13.06
C LEU A 165 -13.20 0.88 -12.33
N TYR A 166 -13.15 0.84 -10.99
CA TYR A 166 -13.99 -0.01 -10.17
C TYR A 166 -14.22 0.63 -8.80
N LYS A 167 -15.43 0.44 -8.26
CA LYS A 167 -15.76 0.81 -6.88
C LYS A 167 -16.73 -0.22 -6.32
N GLY A 168 -16.37 -0.87 -5.22
CA GLY A 168 -17.18 -1.93 -4.62
C GLY A 168 -16.46 -2.65 -3.48
N ARG A 169 -16.71 -3.97 -3.36
CA ARG A 169 -16.01 -4.84 -2.41
C ARG A 169 -14.78 -5.45 -3.07
N LEU A 170 -13.76 -5.71 -2.28
CA LEU A 170 -12.51 -6.30 -2.75
C LEU A 170 -12.75 -7.70 -3.36
N ALA A 171 -13.66 -8.50 -2.81
CA ALA A 171 -14.04 -9.81 -3.36
C ALA A 171 -14.58 -9.73 -4.78
N ASP A 172 -15.24 -8.62 -5.13
CA ASP A 172 -15.87 -8.42 -6.43
C ASP A 172 -14.95 -7.73 -7.45
N LEU A 173 -13.75 -7.33 -7.06
CA LEU A 173 -12.75 -6.73 -7.96
C LEU A 173 -12.40 -7.72 -9.08
N PRO A 174 -12.56 -7.35 -10.38
CA PRO A 174 -12.36 -8.27 -11.50
C PRO A 174 -11.01 -8.99 -11.49
N GLN A 175 -9.93 -8.26 -11.22
CA GLN A 175 -8.58 -8.81 -11.14
C GLN A 175 -8.45 -9.89 -10.06
N ARG A 176 -9.12 -9.70 -8.94
CA ARG A 176 -9.11 -10.67 -7.85
C ARG A 176 -9.96 -11.90 -8.17
N LYS A 177 -11.12 -11.73 -8.82
CA LYS A 177 -11.96 -12.86 -9.28
C LYS A 177 -11.24 -13.76 -10.27
N ALA A 178 -10.34 -13.21 -11.06
CA ALA A 178 -9.53 -13.96 -12.02
C ALA A 178 -8.37 -14.75 -11.37
N MET A 179 -8.08 -14.50 -10.08
CA MET A 179 -6.99 -15.17 -9.36
C MET A 179 -7.46 -16.46 -8.70
N ASP A 180 -6.60 -17.49 -8.74
CA ASP A 180 -6.74 -18.63 -7.84
C ASP A 180 -6.36 -18.17 -6.42
N LEU A 181 -7.33 -18.21 -5.53
CA LEU A 181 -7.13 -17.76 -4.15
C LEU A 181 -6.59 -18.87 -3.24
N GLY A 182 -6.61 -20.13 -3.69
CA GLY A 182 -6.25 -21.30 -2.89
C GLY A 182 -7.03 -21.39 -1.57
N GLU A 183 -6.58 -22.21 -0.64
CA GLU A 183 -7.16 -22.30 0.70
C GLU A 183 -6.84 -21.06 1.55
N THR A 184 -7.78 -20.65 2.41
CA THR A 184 -7.54 -19.57 3.37
C THR A 184 -6.59 -20.06 4.44
N PRO A 185 -5.41 -19.42 4.63
CA PRO A 185 -4.46 -19.88 5.63
C PRO A 185 -5.07 -19.75 7.03
N SER A 186 -4.91 -20.79 7.84
CA SER A 186 -5.33 -20.76 9.25
C SER A 186 -4.44 -19.81 10.05
N MET A 187 -4.96 -19.25 11.16
CA MET A 187 -4.15 -18.39 12.04
C MET A 187 -2.93 -19.15 12.58
N VAL A 188 -3.06 -20.44 12.86
CA VAL A 188 -1.94 -21.30 13.29
C VAL A 188 -0.86 -21.37 12.22
N SER A 189 -1.23 -21.61 10.95
CA SER A 189 -0.30 -21.64 9.81
C SER A 189 0.42 -20.29 9.63
N ILE A 190 -0.29 -19.18 9.81
CA ILE A 190 0.30 -17.82 9.72
C ILE A 190 1.36 -17.63 10.81
N TYR A 191 1.03 -17.93 12.10
CA TYR A 191 1.96 -17.73 13.20
C TYR A 191 3.15 -18.70 13.18
N THR A 192 2.94 -19.95 12.78
CA THR A 192 4.05 -20.91 12.61
C THR A 192 4.99 -20.48 11.48
N GLY A 193 4.47 -20.02 10.34
CA GLY A 193 5.28 -19.48 9.26
C GLY A 193 6.11 -18.26 9.69
N LEU A 194 5.52 -17.32 10.44
CA LEU A 194 6.22 -16.17 10.99
C LEU A 194 7.32 -16.55 11.98
N LEU A 195 7.06 -17.54 12.83
CA LEU A 195 8.06 -18.02 13.79
C LEU A 195 9.25 -18.65 13.05
N VAL A 196 9.00 -19.48 12.05
CA VAL A 196 10.04 -20.08 11.21
C VAL A 196 10.88 -19.02 10.53
N GLU A 197 10.24 -17.98 9.93
CA GLU A 197 10.94 -16.88 9.29
C GLU A 197 11.83 -16.09 10.27
N LEU A 198 11.32 -15.82 11.48
CA LEU A 198 12.09 -15.14 12.54
C LEU A 198 13.31 -15.97 12.98
N LEU A 199 13.15 -17.28 13.10
CA LEU A 199 14.24 -18.19 13.46
C LEU A 199 15.29 -18.26 12.35
N GLN A 200 14.89 -18.32 11.09
CA GLN A 200 15.79 -18.31 9.95
C GLN A 200 16.60 -17.00 9.85
N ARG A 201 15.95 -15.84 10.02
CA ARG A 201 16.63 -14.53 10.05
C ARG A 201 17.62 -14.41 11.22
N ARG A 202 17.31 -15.00 12.40
CA ARG A 202 18.25 -15.07 13.53
C ARG A 202 19.44 -15.97 13.23
N ALA A 203 19.20 -17.14 12.66
CA ALA A 203 20.27 -18.06 12.28
C ALA A 203 21.24 -17.42 11.26
N GLN A 204 20.73 -16.75 10.22
CA GLN A 204 21.56 -16.05 9.23
C GLN A 204 22.47 -14.98 9.85
N ARG A 205 21.97 -14.22 10.84
CA ARG A 205 22.78 -13.21 11.56
C ARG A 205 23.83 -13.80 12.51
N PHE A 206 23.77 -15.09 12.81
CA PHE A 206 24.76 -15.78 13.65
C PHE A 206 25.94 -16.32 12.82
N PHE A 207 25.79 -16.41 11.49
CA PHE A 207 26.79 -16.92 10.57
C PHE A 207 27.44 -15.83 9.71
N GLU A 208 27.04 -14.55 9.87
CA GLU A 208 27.71 -13.34 9.38
C GLU A 208 28.56 -12.71 10.50
#